data_ac97260760a04eb21efba409152b117b
#
_entry.id   ac97260760a04eb21efba409152b117b
#
_cell.length_a   1.000
_cell.length_b   1.000
_cell.length_c   1.000
_cell.angle_alpha   90.00
_cell.angle_beta   90.00
_cell.angle_gamma   90.00
#
_symmetry.space_group_name_H-M   'P 1'
#
loop_
_entity.id
_entity.type
_entity.pdbx_description
1 polymer ?
#
loop_
_entity_poly.entity_id
_entity_poly.type
_entity_poly.pdbx_seq_one_letter_code
_entity_poly.pdbx_strand_id
1 'polypeptide(L)'
;MQTLSSHPTRATQPYLSPVETWQRLLTHLFSQHYGLTLNDTPFSNETTIREHIDAGVSLSDAVNFLVEKYGLVRIDRKGFSWQEQTPYISLVDILQARRSTGLLKTNVK
;
A
#
# COMPACT_ATOMS: atom_id res chain seq x y z
N MET A 1 -8.77 19.41 27.48
CA MET A 1 -8.63 19.02 27.48
C MET A 1 -8.36 18.60 26.94
N GLN A 2 -8.41 18.49 26.99
CA GLN A 2 -8.25 17.82 26.72
C GLN A 2 -7.92 17.25 26.22
N THR A 3 -7.87 17.31 26.33
CA THR A 3 -7.68 16.59 26.06
C THR A 3 -7.35 16.00 25.59
N LEU A 4 -7.33 15.87 25.67
CA LEU A 4 -7.15 15.11 25.44
C LEU A 4 -6.75 14.56 25.08
N SER A 5 -6.70 14.69 25.22
CA SER A 5 -6.41 14.03 25.13
C SER A 5 -6.01 13.49 24.74
N SER A 6 -5.96 13.56 24.80
CA SER A 6 -5.71 12.95 24.71
C SER A 6 -5.28 12.43 24.32
N HIS A 7 -5.14 12.21 24.34
CA HIS A 7 -4.81 11.51 24.20
C HIS A 7 -4.29 11.02 24.03
N PRO A 8 -4.15 10.89 24.07
CA PRO A 8 -3.50 10.27 24.05
C PRO A 8 -3.19 9.48 23.88
N THR A 9 -3.34 9.17 23.95
CA THR A 9 -3.17 8.52 23.83
C THR A 9 -2.83 8.00 23.26
N ARG A 10 -2.87 8.00 23.05
CA ARG A 10 -2.62 7.51 22.42
C ARG A 10 -1.66 7.06 22.03
N ALA A 11 -0.91 7.44 22.28
CA ALA A 11 0.34 6.86 22.06
C ALA A 11 0.34 5.42 22.02
N THR A 12 -0.31 4.94 22.84
CA THR A 12 -0.42 3.52 22.80
C THR A 12 -1.26 3.05 21.69
N GLN A 13 -1.66 3.98 20.90
CA GLN A 13 -2.53 3.66 19.78
C GLN A 13 -1.77 2.90 18.75
N PRO A 14 -2.09 1.67 18.52
CA PRO A 14 -1.40 0.89 17.53
C PRO A 14 -1.94 1.09 16.13
N TYR A 15 -3.02 1.82 16.01
CA TYR A 15 -3.64 1.93 14.70
C TYR A 15 -3.14 3.13 13.95
N LEU A 16 -2.87 2.91 12.70
CA LEU A 16 -2.55 3.99 11.80
C LEU A 16 -3.84 4.49 11.17
N SER A 17 -3.82 5.71 10.70
CA SER A 17 -4.93 6.20 9.90
C SER A 17 -4.97 5.41 8.60
N PRO A 18 -6.10 5.42 7.90
CA PRO A 18 -6.15 4.75 6.61
C PRO A 18 -5.12 5.27 5.63
N VAL A 19 -4.86 6.57 5.64
CA VAL A 19 -3.85 7.13 4.74
C VAL A 19 -2.47 6.58 5.10
N GLU A 20 -2.14 6.57 6.38
CA GLU A 20 -0.83 6.05 6.80
C GLU A 20 -0.69 4.58 6.46
N THR A 21 -1.75 3.82 6.64
CA THR A 21 -1.73 2.41 6.29
C THR A 21 -1.43 2.24 4.81
N TRP A 22 -2.10 3.01 3.97
CA TRP A 22 -1.84 2.96 2.54
C TRP A 22 -0.42 3.36 2.21
N GLN A 23 0.09 4.42 2.87
CA GLN A 23 1.45 4.86 2.61
C GLN A 23 2.46 3.76 2.90
N ARG A 24 2.28 3.06 4.00
CA ARG A 24 3.22 2.00 4.35
C ARG A 24 3.11 0.81 3.43
N LEU A 25 1.90 0.43 3.08
CA LEU A 25 1.71 -0.69 2.18
C LEU A 25 2.18 -0.36 0.79
N LEU A 26 1.87 0.83 0.29
CA LEU A 26 2.31 1.23 -1.03
C LEU A 26 3.82 1.32 -1.10
N THR A 27 4.45 1.86 -0.06
CA THR A 27 5.90 1.93 -0.01
C THR A 27 6.50 0.53 -0.15
N HIS A 28 5.96 -0.40 0.61
CA HIS A 28 6.45 -1.77 0.56
C HIS A 28 6.21 -2.40 -0.81
N LEU A 29 5.02 -2.25 -1.35
CA LEU A 29 4.68 -2.87 -2.61
C LEU A 29 5.51 -2.34 -3.76
N PHE A 30 5.66 -1.02 -3.84
CA PHE A 30 6.44 -0.45 -4.93
C PHE A 30 7.91 -0.79 -4.80
N SER A 31 8.44 -0.76 -3.60
CA SER A 31 9.85 -1.08 -3.39
C SER A 31 10.11 -2.55 -3.66
N GLN A 32 9.28 -3.42 -3.12
CA GLN A 32 9.51 -4.84 -3.18
C GLN A 32 9.31 -5.40 -4.58
N HIS A 33 8.32 -4.92 -5.27
CA HIS A 33 7.91 -5.56 -6.52
C HIS A 33 8.33 -4.79 -7.77
N TYR A 34 8.57 -3.49 -7.64
CA TYR A 34 8.86 -2.67 -8.81
C TYR A 34 10.11 -1.83 -8.69
N GLY A 35 10.74 -1.84 -7.52
CA GLY A 35 11.96 -1.06 -7.33
C GLY A 35 11.74 0.44 -7.33
N LEU A 36 10.56 0.88 -6.96
CA LEU A 36 10.22 2.28 -6.93
C LEU A 36 10.07 2.76 -5.50
N THR A 37 10.30 4.05 -5.29
CA THR A 37 9.95 4.67 -4.02
C THR A 37 8.57 5.28 -4.16
N LEU A 38 7.96 5.57 -3.02
CA LEU A 38 6.66 6.20 -3.05
C LEU A 38 6.73 7.55 -3.75
N ASN A 39 7.85 8.24 -3.63
CA ASN A 39 8.03 9.55 -4.27
C ASN A 39 8.04 9.45 -5.79
N ASP A 40 8.28 8.28 -6.32
CA ASP A 40 8.24 8.08 -7.77
C ASP A 40 6.83 7.97 -8.30
N THR A 41 5.84 8.00 -7.42
CA THR A 41 4.45 7.75 -7.81
C THR A 41 3.57 8.92 -7.36
N PRO A 42 2.38 9.04 -7.92
CA PRO A 42 1.44 10.07 -7.47
C PRO A 42 1.02 9.89 -6.01
N PHE A 43 1.22 8.71 -5.45
CA PHE A 43 0.83 8.45 -4.08
C PHE A 43 1.77 9.08 -3.06
N SER A 44 2.79 9.78 -3.51
CA SER A 44 3.55 10.62 -2.61
C SER A 44 2.68 11.77 -2.09
N ASN A 45 1.62 12.08 -2.80
CA ASN A 45 0.68 13.10 -2.39
C ASN A 45 -0.41 12.45 -1.56
N GLU A 46 -0.52 12.87 -0.32
CA GLU A 46 -1.49 12.30 0.59
C GLU A 46 -2.92 12.48 0.08
N THR A 47 -3.17 13.59 -0.58
CA THR A 47 -4.49 13.84 -1.13
C THR A 47 -4.88 12.77 -2.15
N THR A 48 -3.92 12.34 -2.97
CA THR A 48 -4.18 11.31 -3.95
C THR A 48 -4.62 10.01 -3.26
N ILE A 49 -3.92 9.65 -2.18
CA ILE A 49 -4.30 8.45 -1.44
C ILE A 49 -5.70 8.61 -0.88
N ARG A 50 -5.98 9.76 -0.30
CA ARG A 50 -7.27 10.00 0.33
C ARG A 50 -8.39 9.92 -0.68
N GLU A 51 -8.16 10.44 -1.88
CA GLU A 51 -9.16 10.37 -2.93
C GLU A 51 -9.47 8.94 -3.33
N HIS A 52 -8.45 8.10 -3.38
CA HIS A 52 -8.66 6.69 -3.71
C HIS A 52 -9.45 5.99 -2.62
N ILE A 53 -9.08 6.25 -1.38
CA ILE A 53 -9.80 5.64 -0.26
C ILE A 53 -11.26 6.06 -0.27
N ASP A 54 -11.50 7.33 -0.46
CA ASP A 54 -12.87 7.86 -0.46
C ASP A 54 -13.68 7.29 -1.60
N ALA A 55 -13.03 7.00 -2.71
CA ALA A 55 -13.73 6.43 -3.87
C ALA A 55 -13.91 4.92 -3.76
N GLY A 56 -13.38 4.31 -2.70
CA GLY A 56 -13.54 2.88 -2.53
C GLY A 56 -12.63 2.04 -3.40
N VAL A 57 -11.55 2.63 -3.89
CA VAL A 57 -10.59 1.91 -4.73
C VAL A 57 -9.76 1.01 -3.84
N SER A 58 -9.59 -0.24 -4.23
CA SER A 58 -8.77 -1.16 -3.46
C SER A 58 -7.29 -0.85 -3.68
N LEU A 59 -6.49 -1.31 -2.73
CA LEU A 59 -5.05 -1.09 -2.81
C LEU A 59 -4.48 -1.74 -4.06
N SER A 60 -4.90 -2.96 -4.36
CA SER A 60 -4.39 -3.64 -5.54
C SER A 60 -4.80 -2.94 -6.82
N ASP A 61 -6.02 -2.43 -6.88
CA ASP A 61 -6.46 -1.71 -8.07
C ASP A 61 -5.66 -0.43 -8.26
N ALA A 62 -5.36 0.26 -7.16
CA ALA A 62 -4.57 1.49 -7.24
C ALA A 62 -3.18 1.22 -7.78
N VAL A 63 -2.55 0.15 -7.30
CA VAL A 63 -1.21 -0.20 -7.79
C VAL A 63 -1.28 -0.61 -9.24
N ASN A 64 -2.25 -1.46 -9.57
CA ASN A 64 -2.32 -2.01 -10.93
C ASN A 64 -2.66 -0.95 -11.96
N PHE A 65 -3.39 0.07 -11.55
CA PHE A 65 -3.65 1.18 -12.45
C PHE A 65 -2.33 1.84 -12.88
N LEU A 66 -1.41 2.03 -11.94
CA LEU A 66 -0.11 2.61 -12.26
C LEU A 66 0.74 1.64 -13.08
N VAL A 67 0.64 0.36 -12.76
CA VAL A 67 1.38 -0.64 -13.53
C VAL A 67 1.00 -0.51 -14.99
N GLU A 68 -0.27 -0.41 -15.26
CA GLU A 68 -0.73 -0.32 -16.63
C GLU A 68 -0.41 1.02 -17.25
N LYS A 69 -0.60 2.09 -16.50
CA LYS A 69 -0.41 3.43 -17.03
C LYS A 69 1.04 3.69 -17.40
N TYR A 70 1.97 3.22 -16.59
CA TYR A 70 3.39 3.51 -16.79
C TYR A 70 4.18 2.32 -17.32
N GLY A 71 3.51 1.21 -17.55
CA GLY A 71 4.20 0.04 -18.08
C GLY A 71 5.21 -0.54 -17.10
N LEU A 72 4.86 -0.58 -15.83
CA LEU A 72 5.78 -1.08 -14.82
C LEU A 72 5.97 -2.58 -14.98
N VAL A 73 7.16 -3.04 -14.63
CA VAL A 73 7.46 -4.47 -14.66
C VAL A 73 7.92 -4.90 -13.27
N ARG A 74 7.59 -6.13 -12.94
CA ARG A 74 7.99 -6.70 -11.67
C ARG A 74 9.47 -7.03 -11.68
N ILE A 75 10.14 -6.67 -10.60
CA ILE A 75 11.56 -7.00 -10.48
C ILE A 75 11.77 -8.21 -9.59
N ASP A 76 10.75 -8.63 -8.88
CA ASP A 76 10.86 -9.72 -7.93
C ASP A 76 10.53 -11.08 -8.53
N ARG A 77 10.15 -11.11 -9.80
CA ARG A 77 9.80 -12.36 -10.46
C ARG A 77 10.98 -12.86 -11.25
N LYS A 78 11.35 -14.05 -10.98
CA LYS A 78 12.42 -14.67 -11.72
C LYS A 78 11.87 -15.86 -12.45
N GLY A 79 10.75 -15.68 -12.98
CA GLY A 79 9.98 -16.77 -13.44
C GLY A 79 10.65 -17.58 -14.53
N PHE A 80 10.49 -18.84 -14.41
CA PHE A 80 10.79 -19.73 -15.48
C PHE A 80 9.59 -19.91 -16.36
N SER A 81 8.43 -19.70 -15.77
CA SER A 81 7.20 -19.80 -16.51
C SER A 81 6.76 -18.40 -16.84
N TRP A 82 6.96 -18.01 -18.07
CA TRP A 82 6.57 -16.68 -18.47
C TRP A 82 5.07 -16.49 -18.45
N GLN A 83 4.34 -17.55 -18.29
CA GLN A 83 2.91 -17.43 -18.12
C GLN A 83 2.54 -16.75 -16.81
N GLU A 84 3.47 -16.83 -15.87
CA GLU A 84 3.20 -16.25 -14.56
C GLU A 84 3.86 -14.92 -14.36
N GLN A 85 4.35 -14.35 -15.43
CA GLN A 85 5.08 -13.11 -15.33
C GLN A 85 4.18 -11.94 -15.57
N THR A 86 3.03 -11.95 -14.91
CA THR A 86 2.15 -10.81 -14.97
C THR A 86 2.75 -9.68 -14.16
N PRO A 87 2.66 -8.45 -14.64
CA PRO A 87 3.19 -7.32 -13.89
C PRO A 87 2.28 -6.88 -12.77
N TYR A 88 1.10 -7.44 -12.65
CA TYR A 88 0.10 -6.93 -11.73
C TYR A 88 0.25 -7.52 -10.34
N ILE A 89 -0.22 -6.76 -9.36
CA ILE A 89 -0.27 -7.19 -7.97
C ILE A 89 -1.53 -8.03 -7.76
N SER A 90 -1.38 -9.10 -6.99
CA SER A 90 -2.50 -9.96 -6.66
C SER A 90 -2.86 -9.79 -5.19
N LEU A 91 -3.96 -10.41 -4.81
CA LEU A 91 -4.35 -10.41 -3.39
C LEU A 91 -3.30 -11.08 -2.53
N VAL A 92 -2.62 -12.08 -3.06
CA VAL A 92 -1.55 -12.74 -2.30
C VAL A 92 -0.44 -11.75 -2.00
N ASP A 93 -0.09 -10.93 -2.98
CA ASP A 93 0.94 -9.91 -2.77
C ASP A 93 0.51 -8.93 -1.69
N ILE A 94 -0.76 -8.55 -1.69
CA ILE A 94 -1.27 -7.64 -0.67
C ILE A 94 -1.20 -8.27 0.72
N LEU A 95 -1.58 -9.52 0.83
CA LEU A 95 -1.54 -10.20 2.11
C LEU A 95 -0.11 -10.33 2.62
N GLN A 96 0.81 -10.62 1.73
CA GLN A 96 2.21 -10.71 2.11
C GLN A 96 2.74 -9.36 2.57
N ALA A 97 2.32 -8.29 1.89
CA ALA A 97 2.75 -6.95 2.28
C ALA A 97 2.22 -6.62 3.67
N ARG A 98 0.97 -6.97 3.93
CA ARG A 98 0.41 -6.71 5.25
C ARG A 98 1.15 -7.47 6.33
N ARG A 99 1.52 -8.70 6.02
CA ARG A 99 2.26 -9.52 6.97
C ARG A 99 3.65 -8.94 7.20
N SER A 100 4.33 -8.56 6.14
CA SER A 100 5.70 -8.05 6.25
C SER A 100 5.76 -6.71 6.97
N THR A 101 4.73 -5.89 6.82
CA THR A 101 4.71 -4.58 7.46
C THR A 101 4.07 -4.61 8.84
N GLY A 102 3.49 -5.74 9.22
CA GLY A 102 2.81 -5.82 10.51
C GLY A 102 1.44 -5.20 10.51
N LEU A 103 0.86 -4.98 9.34
CA LEU A 103 -0.41 -4.29 9.24
C LEU A 103 -1.56 -5.23 8.94
N LEU A 104 -1.50 -6.44 9.45
CA LEU A 104 -2.52 -7.43 9.18
C LEU A 104 -3.88 -7.05 9.73
N LYS A 105 -3.88 -6.35 10.85
CA LYS A 105 -5.13 -6.10 11.52
C LYS A 105 -5.57 -4.69 11.44
N THR A 106 -5.18 -4.03 10.42
CA THR A 106 -5.38 -2.60 10.39
C THR A 106 -6.82 -2.22 10.40
N ASN A 107 -7.67 -3.03 9.87
CA ASN A 107 -9.01 -2.59 9.66
C ASN A 107 -9.97 -3.36 10.42
N VAL A 108 -9.61 -3.97 11.24
CA VAL A 108 -10.59 -4.71 11.84
C VAL A 108 -11.45 -4.19 12.75
N LYS A 109 -11.64 -4.02 12.31
CA LYS A 109 -12.34 -3.72 12.83
C LYS A 109 -12.65 -3.74 12.98
#